data_b6642c4e4a01d6362c44a76b7402dcfb
#
_entry.id   b6642c4e4a01d6362c44a76b7402dcfb
#
_cell.length_a   1.000
_cell.length_b   1.000
_cell.length_c   1.000
_cell.angle_alpha   90.00
_cell.angle_beta   90.00
_cell.angle_gamma   90.00
#
_symmetry.space_group_name_H-M   'P 1'
#
loop_
_entity.id
_entity.type
_entity.pdbx_description
1 polymer ?
#
loop_
_entity_poly.entity_id
_entity_poly.type
_entity_poly.pdbx_seq_one_letter_code
_entity_poly.pdbx_strand_id
1 'polypeptide(L)'
;MSRFSTITAVATPLLIIAPFVQAEPVKFDALVAQKEAIRLDFADASKHFFLLVRREGNSEGQGALAGATVQEYGAHDIVPGVGGEPRGYLEFTTPDGNKAYIRWVIQAVFVPGPDGRPKLLDDGVWQVVGGTGKLEKLKGAGTFHLQPTGPTERRFVMEGELVQ
;
A
#
# COMPACT_ATOMS: atom_id res chain seq x y z
N MET A 1 69.85 34.92 -20.60
CA MET A 1 68.42 35.20 -20.91
C MET A 1 67.65 33.92 -20.70
N SER A 2 66.99 33.78 -19.53
CA SER A 2 66.22 32.58 -19.18
C SER A 2 64.73 32.83 -19.47
N ARG A 3 64.12 31.98 -20.32
CA ARG A 3 62.72 32.08 -20.64
C ARG A 3 61.93 31.15 -19.68
N PHE A 4 61.15 31.71 -18.81
CA PHE A 4 60.16 30.96 -18.01
C PHE A 4 58.90 30.73 -18.84
N SER A 5 58.60 29.44 -19.11
CA SER A 5 57.30 29.04 -19.71
C SER A 5 56.27 28.78 -18.60
N THR A 6 55.23 29.58 -18.60
CA THR A 6 54.10 29.42 -17.65
C THR A 6 53.14 28.39 -18.22
N ILE A 7 52.95 27.27 -17.54
CA ILE A 7 51.95 26.25 -17.88
C ILE A 7 50.65 26.63 -17.17
N THR A 8 49.64 27.01 -17.94
CA THR A 8 48.29 27.27 -17.40
C THR A 8 47.52 25.95 -17.38
N ALA A 9 47.25 25.42 -16.19
CA ALA A 9 46.40 24.24 -16.01
C ALA A 9 44.91 24.66 -16.11
N VAL A 10 44.24 24.17 -17.15
CA VAL A 10 42.79 24.34 -17.29
C VAL A 10 42.10 23.21 -16.50
N ALA A 11 41.47 23.56 -15.41
CA ALA A 11 40.62 22.62 -14.64
C ALA A 11 39.24 22.52 -15.29
N THR A 12 38.93 21.36 -15.88
CA THR A 12 37.60 21.07 -16.41
C THR A 12 36.67 20.65 -15.25
N PRO A 13 35.55 21.32 -15.01
CA PRO A 13 34.63 20.90 -13.98
C PRO A 13 33.95 19.58 -14.39
N LEU A 14 34.07 18.56 -13.53
CA LEU A 14 33.37 17.29 -13.68
C LEU A 14 31.90 17.51 -13.26
N LEU A 15 30.99 17.52 -14.23
CA LEU A 15 29.56 17.61 -13.98
C LEU A 15 29.06 16.23 -13.46
N ILE A 16 28.82 16.10 -12.18
CA ILE A 16 28.21 14.90 -11.59
C ILE A 16 26.71 14.97 -11.89
N ILE A 17 26.26 14.24 -12.90
CA ILE A 17 24.84 14.02 -13.18
C ILE A 17 24.36 12.95 -12.18
N ALA A 18 23.65 13.38 -11.14
CA ALA A 18 22.96 12.45 -10.27
C ALA A 18 21.85 11.73 -11.08
N PRO A 19 21.69 10.41 -10.95
CA PRO A 19 20.60 9.71 -11.62
C PRO A 19 19.27 10.28 -11.14
N PHE A 20 18.44 10.72 -12.07
CA PHE A 20 17.06 11.09 -11.78
C PHE A 20 16.30 9.81 -11.42
N VAL A 21 15.93 9.65 -10.16
CA VAL A 21 15.01 8.60 -9.72
C VAL A 21 13.62 9.07 -10.09
N GLN A 22 13.01 8.43 -11.06
CA GLN A 22 11.65 8.77 -11.51
C GLN A 22 10.63 7.94 -10.76
N ALA A 23 9.57 8.60 -10.27
CA ALA A 23 8.41 7.92 -9.72
C ALA A 23 7.60 7.28 -10.86
N GLU A 24 7.23 6.03 -10.69
CA GLU A 24 6.38 5.30 -11.62
C GLU A 24 4.96 5.23 -11.09
N PRO A 25 3.95 5.69 -11.86
CA PRO A 25 2.56 5.51 -11.48
C PRO A 25 2.22 4.03 -11.46
N VAL A 26 1.52 3.60 -10.42
CA VAL A 26 1.12 2.22 -10.24
C VAL A 26 -0.37 2.11 -9.96
N LYS A 27 -0.93 1.04 -10.51
CA LYS A 27 -2.27 0.58 -10.18
C LYS A 27 -2.24 -0.93 -10.04
N PHE A 28 -2.64 -1.42 -8.90
CA PHE A 28 -2.76 -2.85 -8.66
C PHE A 28 -4.00 -3.19 -7.86
N ASP A 29 -4.57 -4.31 -8.22
CA ASP A 29 -5.71 -4.94 -7.56
C ASP A 29 -5.23 -6.21 -6.85
N ALA A 30 -5.84 -6.53 -5.72
CA ALA A 30 -5.65 -7.83 -5.09
C ALA A 30 -7.00 -8.36 -4.59
N LEU A 31 -7.38 -9.53 -5.04
CA LEU A 31 -8.50 -10.28 -4.47
C LEU A 31 -7.95 -11.15 -3.33
N VAL A 32 -8.41 -10.89 -2.10
CA VAL A 32 -7.93 -11.57 -0.90
C VAL A 32 -9.07 -12.24 -0.15
N ALA A 33 -8.82 -13.46 0.31
CA ALA A 33 -9.75 -14.25 1.11
C ALA A 33 -9.28 -14.38 2.55
N GLN A 34 -10.21 -14.33 3.49
CA GLN A 34 -9.93 -14.49 4.92
C GLN A 34 -9.41 -15.91 5.22
N LYS A 35 -8.30 -15.98 5.96
CA LYS A 35 -7.70 -17.20 6.47
C LYS A 35 -7.87 -17.34 7.97
N GLU A 36 -7.69 -16.24 8.70
CA GLU A 36 -7.78 -16.21 10.15
C GLU A 36 -8.51 -14.95 10.60
N ALA A 37 -9.24 -15.05 11.72
CA ALA A 37 -9.88 -13.90 12.34
C ALA A 37 -10.03 -14.10 13.84
N ILE A 38 -9.82 -13.03 14.58
CA ILE A 38 -10.19 -12.90 16.00
C ILE A 38 -11.15 -11.72 16.08
N ARG A 39 -12.35 -11.95 16.60
CA ARG A 39 -13.40 -10.95 16.63
C ARG A 39 -13.92 -10.75 18.07
N LEU A 40 -14.03 -9.48 18.45
CA LEU A 40 -14.73 -9.03 19.63
C LEU A 40 -15.99 -8.29 19.18
N ASP A 41 -17.17 -8.76 19.59
CA ASP A 41 -18.42 -8.03 19.45
C ASP A 41 -18.75 -7.35 20.80
N PHE A 42 -19.06 -6.06 20.75
CA PHE A 42 -19.42 -5.30 21.94
C PHE A 42 -20.86 -5.65 22.36
N ALA A 43 -21.06 -5.91 23.65
CA ALA A 43 -22.34 -6.35 24.18
C ALA A 43 -23.36 -5.20 24.37
N ASP A 44 -23.04 -3.99 23.91
CA ASP A 44 -23.94 -2.86 23.85
C ASP A 44 -24.86 -2.90 22.61
N ALA A 45 -25.81 -2.03 22.50
CA ALA A 45 -26.72 -2.01 21.35
C ALA A 45 -26.12 -1.44 20.05
N SER A 46 -24.84 -1.05 20.05
CA SER A 46 -24.18 -0.36 18.95
C SER A 46 -23.85 -1.25 17.74
N LYS A 47 -23.84 -2.59 17.93
CA LYS A 47 -23.29 -3.56 16.98
C LYS A 47 -21.80 -3.35 16.65
N HIS A 48 -21.11 -2.57 17.47
CA HIS A 48 -19.69 -2.33 17.37
C HIS A 48 -18.90 -3.64 17.41
N PHE A 49 -17.92 -3.79 16.56
CA PHE A 49 -16.98 -4.90 16.60
C PHE A 49 -15.55 -4.46 16.35
N PHE A 50 -14.63 -5.20 16.94
CA PHE A 50 -13.23 -5.14 16.63
C PHE A 50 -12.78 -6.48 16.02
N LEU A 51 -12.13 -6.44 14.86
CA LEU A 51 -11.72 -7.63 14.11
C LEU A 51 -10.23 -7.54 13.79
N LEU A 52 -9.45 -8.47 14.30
CA LEU A 52 -8.12 -8.78 13.77
C LEU A 52 -8.26 -9.84 12.70
N VAL A 53 -7.70 -9.61 11.53
CA VAL A 53 -7.88 -10.50 10.39
C VAL A 53 -6.59 -10.67 9.61
N ARG A 54 -6.36 -11.91 9.14
CA ARG A 54 -5.37 -12.24 8.12
C ARG A 54 -6.11 -12.70 6.86
N ARG A 55 -5.81 -12.03 5.75
CA ARG A 55 -6.30 -12.44 4.42
C ARG A 55 -5.13 -12.71 3.50
N GLU A 56 -5.35 -13.57 2.50
CA GLU A 56 -4.35 -13.91 1.49
C GLU A 56 -4.94 -13.86 0.10
N GLY A 57 -4.12 -13.48 -0.88
CA GLY A 57 -4.46 -13.45 -2.29
C GLY A 57 -3.27 -13.12 -3.16
N ASN A 58 -3.55 -12.72 -4.39
CA ASN A 58 -2.53 -12.33 -5.35
C ASN A 58 -2.83 -10.94 -5.89
N SER A 59 -1.77 -10.18 -6.19
CA SER A 59 -1.88 -8.88 -6.84
C SER A 59 -1.87 -9.03 -8.36
N GLU A 60 -2.74 -8.27 -9.00
CA GLU A 60 -2.79 -8.09 -10.45
C GLU A 60 -2.49 -6.63 -10.78
N GLY A 61 -1.99 -6.34 -11.98
CA GLY A 61 -1.71 -4.98 -12.41
C GLY A 61 -0.32 -4.81 -13.01
N GLN A 62 0.30 -3.65 -12.79
CA GLN A 62 1.59 -3.29 -13.36
C GLN A 62 2.56 -2.80 -12.27
N GLY A 63 3.88 -2.93 -12.57
CA GLY A 63 4.95 -2.45 -11.71
C GLY A 63 5.57 -3.53 -10.83
N ALA A 64 6.41 -3.11 -9.90
CA ALA A 64 7.29 -3.98 -9.10
C ALA A 64 6.55 -4.99 -8.20
N LEU A 65 5.26 -4.79 -7.93
CA LEU A 65 4.43 -5.64 -7.07
C LEU A 65 3.40 -6.48 -7.86
N ALA A 66 3.41 -6.43 -9.19
CA ALA A 66 2.52 -7.24 -10.02
C ALA A 66 2.84 -8.73 -9.89
N GLY A 67 1.81 -9.58 -9.77
CA GLY A 67 1.96 -11.03 -9.61
C GLY A 67 2.51 -11.48 -8.25
N ALA A 68 2.67 -10.58 -7.29
CA ALA A 68 3.06 -10.92 -5.94
C ALA A 68 1.92 -11.59 -5.18
N THR A 69 2.24 -12.51 -4.26
CA THR A 69 1.29 -12.91 -3.23
C THR A 69 1.12 -11.78 -2.22
N VAL A 70 -0.11 -11.60 -1.73
CA VAL A 70 -0.47 -10.55 -0.79
C VAL A 70 -0.99 -11.18 0.49
N GLN A 71 -0.44 -10.78 1.62
CA GLN A 71 -0.99 -11.09 2.95
C GLN A 71 -1.38 -9.79 3.64
N GLU A 72 -2.63 -9.70 4.09
CA GLU A 72 -3.12 -8.63 4.95
C GLU A 72 -3.02 -9.04 6.41
N TYR A 73 -2.60 -8.10 7.23
CA TYR A 73 -2.66 -8.12 8.69
C TYR A 73 -3.45 -6.88 9.12
N GLY A 74 -4.76 -7.03 9.24
CA GLY A 74 -5.70 -5.93 9.44
C GLY A 74 -6.30 -5.88 10.84
N ALA A 75 -6.53 -4.68 11.34
CA ALA A 75 -7.31 -4.37 12.53
C ALA A 75 -8.48 -3.48 12.11
N HIS A 76 -9.69 -3.98 12.24
CA HIS A 76 -10.92 -3.29 11.83
C HIS A 76 -11.75 -2.97 13.06
N ASP A 77 -11.86 -1.69 13.36
CA ASP A 77 -12.68 -1.16 14.46
C ASP A 77 -13.88 -0.45 13.83
N ILE A 78 -15.06 -1.10 13.85
CA ILE A 78 -16.21 -0.70 13.04
C ILE A 78 -17.49 -0.64 13.89
N VAL A 79 -18.20 0.47 13.75
CA VAL A 79 -19.60 0.60 14.18
C VAL A 79 -20.49 0.59 12.93
N PRO A 80 -21.17 -0.53 12.62
CA PRO A 80 -21.99 -0.65 11.42
C PRO A 80 -23.07 0.43 11.32
N GLY A 81 -23.11 1.09 10.14
CA GLY A 81 -24.02 2.22 9.90
C GLY A 81 -23.51 3.58 10.39
N VAL A 82 -22.38 3.61 11.12
CA VAL A 82 -21.76 4.84 11.64
C VAL A 82 -20.41 5.08 10.98
N GLY A 83 -19.46 4.17 11.13
CA GLY A 83 -18.12 4.32 10.57
C GLY A 83 -17.07 3.48 11.28
N GLY A 84 -15.79 3.77 11.01
CA GLY A 84 -14.66 3.14 11.66
C GLY A 84 -13.33 3.50 11.03
N GLU A 85 -12.25 3.01 11.63
CA GLU A 85 -10.87 3.28 11.20
C GLU A 85 -10.08 1.97 11.01
N PRO A 86 -10.35 1.20 9.95
CA PRO A 86 -9.53 0.05 9.61
C PRO A 86 -8.09 0.45 9.29
N ARG A 87 -7.14 -0.36 9.76
CA ARG A 87 -5.71 -0.12 9.54
C ARG A 87 -4.93 -1.42 9.58
N GLY A 88 -3.74 -1.42 9.01
CA GLY A 88 -2.89 -2.59 9.06
C GLY A 88 -1.69 -2.53 8.13
N TYR A 89 -1.22 -3.72 7.79
CA TYR A 89 -0.10 -3.94 6.90
C TYR A 89 -0.48 -4.92 5.80
N LEU A 90 0.11 -4.73 4.63
CA LEU A 90 0.17 -5.70 3.55
C LEU A 90 1.62 -6.14 3.39
N GLU A 91 1.84 -7.43 3.34
CA GLU A 91 3.09 -8.03 2.89
C GLU A 91 2.89 -8.53 1.46
N PHE A 92 3.64 -7.96 0.53
CA PHE A 92 3.74 -8.45 -0.84
C PHE A 92 4.99 -9.32 -0.95
N THR A 93 4.86 -10.53 -1.49
CA THR A 93 5.98 -11.39 -1.80
C THR A 93 6.01 -11.66 -3.30
N THR A 94 7.03 -11.14 -3.98
CA THR A 94 7.20 -11.32 -5.42
C THR A 94 7.58 -12.77 -5.77
N PRO A 95 7.40 -13.22 -7.03
CA PRO A 95 7.76 -14.60 -7.44
C PRO A 95 9.22 -14.98 -7.17
N ASP A 96 10.13 -14.02 -7.14
CA ASP A 96 11.55 -14.23 -6.80
C ASP A 96 11.85 -14.09 -5.29
N GLY A 97 10.81 -14.00 -4.45
CA GLY A 97 10.90 -14.05 -2.99
C GLY A 97 11.24 -12.74 -2.29
N ASN A 98 11.37 -11.63 -3.02
CA ASN A 98 11.56 -10.32 -2.39
C ASN A 98 10.24 -9.83 -1.78
N LYS A 99 10.34 -9.09 -0.68
CA LYS A 99 9.17 -8.60 0.05
C LYS A 99 9.08 -7.09 0.06
N ALA A 100 7.85 -6.58 0.00
CA ALA A 100 7.52 -5.18 0.32
C ALA A 100 6.49 -5.15 1.43
N TYR A 101 6.67 -4.23 2.36
CA TYR A 101 5.76 -3.99 3.47
C TYR A 101 5.08 -2.64 3.29
N ILE A 102 3.76 -2.68 3.24
CA ILE A 102 2.92 -1.50 3.02
C ILE A 102 2.04 -1.31 4.25
N ARG A 103 2.11 -0.14 4.87
CA ARG A 103 1.15 0.29 5.87
C ARG A 103 -0.04 0.95 5.18
N TRP A 104 -1.24 0.67 5.66
CA TRP A 104 -2.46 1.29 5.18
C TRP A 104 -3.35 1.75 6.33
N VAL A 105 -4.14 2.77 6.06
CA VAL A 105 -5.19 3.30 6.94
C VAL A 105 -6.38 3.65 6.09
N ILE A 106 -7.57 3.26 6.54
CA ILE A 106 -8.84 3.50 5.86
C ILE A 106 -9.77 4.27 6.81
N GLN A 107 -10.61 5.13 6.24
CA GLN A 107 -11.77 5.67 6.88
C GLN A 107 -13.00 4.94 6.32
N ALA A 108 -13.64 4.12 7.15
CA ALA A 108 -14.92 3.50 6.82
C ALA A 108 -16.05 4.50 7.05
N VAL A 109 -16.81 4.80 6.01
CA VAL A 109 -17.95 5.75 6.05
C VAL A 109 -19.18 5.07 5.51
N PHE A 110 -20.31 5.21 6.23
CA PHE A 110 -21.61 4.73 5.76
C PHE A 110 -22.41 5.91 5.19
N VAL A 111 -22.86 5.77 3.93
CA VAL A 111 -23.72 6.74 3.26
C VAL A 111 -25.05 6.11 2.91
N PRO A 112 -26.13 6.88 2.71
CA PRO A 112 -27.39 6.33 2.22
C PRO A 112 -27.21 5.67 0.85
N GLY A 113 -27.59 4.40 0.73
CA GLY A 113 -27.63 3.69 -0.54
C GLY A 113 -28.94 3.93 -1.31
N PRO A 114 -28.99 3.54 -2.60
CA PRO A 114 -30.18 3.75 -3.47
C PRO A 114 -31.40 2.96 -3.00
N ASP A 115 -31.24 1.90 -2.23
CA ASP A 115 -32.29 1.08 -1.64
C ASP A 115 -32.63 1.48 -0.18
N GLY A 116 -32.12 2.61 0.29
CA GLY A 116 -32.29 3.11 1.65
C GLY A 116 -31.42 2.38 2.70
N ARG A 117 -30.64 1.37 2.31
CA ARG A 117 -29.68 0.71 3.21
C ARG A 117 -28.36 1.46 3.25
N PRO A 118 -27.64 1.45 4.38
CA PRO A 118 -26.32 2.03 4.44
C PRO A 118 -25.36 1.34 3.44
N LYS A 119 -24.71 2.13 2.59
CA LYS A 119 -23.61 1.70 1.73
C LYS A 119 -22.30 2.05 2.40
N LEU A 120 -21.41 1.07 2.54
CA LEU A 120 -20.07 1.28 3.06
C LEU A 120 -19.15 1.83 1.95
N LEU A 121 -18.41 2.87 2.29
CA LEU A 121 -17.27 3.39 1.54
C LEU A 121 -16.03 3.22 2.42
N ASP A 122 -15.08 2.45 1.95
CA ASP A 122 -13.81 2.15 2.63
C ASP A 122 -12.67 2.73 1.80
N ASP A 123 -12.34 3.99 2.06
CA ASP A 123 -11.34 4.75 1.33
C ASP A 123 -10.22 5.20 2.25
N GLY A 124 -8.99 5.16 1.76
CA GLY A 124 -7.84 5.50 2.57
C GLY A 124 -6.56 5.69 1.78
N VAL A 125 -5.45 5.53 2.48
CA VAL A 125 -4.11 5.72 1.93
C VAL A 125 -3.22 4.54 2.29
N TRP A 126 -2.19 4.33 1.46
CA TRP A 126 -1.13 3.38 1.71
C TRP A 126 0.25 4.02 1.56
N GLN A 127 1.24 3.42 2.20
CA GLN A 127 2.65 3.83 2.12
C GLN A 127 3.57 2.62 2.25
N VAL A 128 4.58 2.53 1.40
CA VAL A 128 5.68 1.56 1.58
C VAL A 128 6.49 1.94 2.82
N VAL A 129 6.65 1.00 3.75
CA VAL A 129 7.39 1.20 5.00
C VAL A 129 8.66 0.39 5.09
N GLY A 130 8.86 -0.57 4.17
CA GLY A 130 10.07 -1.37 4.09
C GLY A 130 10.03 -2.39 2.97
N GLY A 131 11.14 -3.07 2.76
CA GLY A 131 11.26 -4.14 1.78
C GLY A 131 12.53 -4.95 1.98
N THR A 132 12.69 -6.03 1.19
CA THR A 132 13.86 -6.89 1.20
C THR A 132 14.40 -7.09 -0.22
N GLY A 133 15.67 -7.46 -0.34
CA GLY A 133 16.32 -7.75 -1.61
C GLY A 133 16.20 -6.60 -2.60
N LYS A 134 15.67 -6.86 -3.79
CA LYS A 134 15.48 -5.84 -4.82
C LYS A 134 14.50 -4.72 -4.39
N LEU A 135 13.63 -4.98 -3.43
CA LEU A 135 12.63 -4.03 -2.93
C LEU A 135 13.08 -3.28 -1.66
N GLU A 136 14.32 -3.46 -1.18
CA GLU A 136 14.84 -2.84 0.04
C GLU A 136 14.75 -1.30 0.02
N LYS A 137 14.96 -0.70 -1.15
CA LYS A 137 14.93 0.76 -1.35
C LYS A 137 13.59 1.26 -1.87
N LEU A 138 12.62 0.36 -2.10
CA LEU A 138 11.31 0.73 -2.62
C LEU A 138 10.65 1.76 -1.69
N LYS A 139 10.16 2.83 -2.27
CA LYS A 139 9.36 3.88 -1.63
C LYS A 139 8.07 4.04 -2.43
N GLY A 140 7.04 4.55 -1.80
CA GLY A 140 5.81 4.85 -2.49
C GLY A 140 4.66 5.11 -1.55
N ALA A 141 3.63 5.71 -2.11
CA ALA A 141 2.38 6.00 -1.42
C ALA A 141 1.24 6.20 -2.42
N GLY A 142 0.02 6.14 -1.94
CA GLY A 142 -1.15 6.35 -2.78
C GLY A 142 -2.46 6.16 -2.04
N THR A 143 -3.53 6.01 -2.84
CA THR A 143 -4.88 5.75 -2.36
C THR A 143 -5.16 4.26 -2.25
N PHE A 144 -6.02 3.89 -1.32
CA PHE A 144 -6.45 2.53 -1.06
C PHE A 144 -7.97 2.47 -0.96
N HIS A 145 -8.59 1.62 -1.77
CA HIS A 145 -10.01 1.31 -1.71
C HIS A 145 -10.21 -0.16 -1.36
N LEU A 146 -10.97 -0.41 -0.32
CA LEU A 146 -11.32 -1.76 0.11
C LEU A 146 -12.78 -2.04 -0.25
N GLN A 147 -13.02 -3.02 -1.12
CA GLN A 147 -14.34 -3.36 -1.62
C GLN A 147 -14.74 -4.76 -1.14
N PRO A 148 -15.88 -4.91 -0.44
CA PRO A 148 -16.45 -6.23 -0.18
C PRO A 148 -16.87 -6.91 -1.48
N THR A 149 -16.38 -8.14 -1.74
CA THR A 149 -16.77 -8.96 -2.91
C THR A 149 -17.51 -10.23 -2.51
N GLY A 150 -17.49 -10.54 -1.22
CA GLY A 150 -18.17 -11.68 -0.64
C GLY A 150 -18.18 -11.60 0.89
N PRO A 151 -18.73 -12.60 1.57
CA PRO A 151 -18.76 -12.62 3.04
C PRO A 151 -17.37 -12.53 3.69
N THR A 152 -16.38 -13.19 3.08
CA THR A 152 -15.00 -13.28 3.59
C THR A 152 -13.95 -12.77 2.61
N GLU A 153 -14.35 -12.32 1.43
CA GLU A 153 -13.47 -11.84 0.37
C GLU A 153 -13.49 -10.32 0.27
N ARG A 154 -12.35 -9.76 -0.08
CA ARG A 154 -12.17 -8.33 -0.30
C ARG A 154 -11.32 -8.10 -1.55
N ARG A 155 -11.69 -7.08 -2.30
CA ARG A 155 -10.87 -6.53 -3.37
C ARG A 155 -10.17 -5.28 -2.85
N PHE A 156 -8.86 -5.26 -2.94
CA PHE A 156 -8.02 -4.12 -2.65
C PHE A 156 -7.66 -3.44 -3.96
N VAL A 157 -8.01 -2.17 -4.10
CA VAL A 157 -7.62 -1.34 -5.25
C VAL A 157 -6.67 -0.29 -4.73
N MET A 158 -5.45 -0.30 -5.25
CA MET A 158 -4.39 0.59 -4.83
C MET A 158 -3.85 1.36 -6.04
N GLU A 159 -3.83 2.68 -5.94
CA GLU A 159 -3.31 3.59 -6.96
C GLU A 159 -2.32 4.56 -6.32
N GLY A 160 -1.25 4.91 -7.02
CA GLY A 160 -0.24 5.82 -6.48
C GLY A 160 1.04 5.80 -7.27
N GLU A 161 2.15 6.00 -6.57
CA GLU A 161 3.48 6.06 -7.17
C GLU A 161 4.46 5.17 -6.40
N LEU A 162 5.33 4.49 -7.13
CA LEU A 162 6.47 3.76 -6.59
C LEU A 162 7.78 4.36 -7.13
N VAL A 163 8.79 4.37 -6.26
CA VAL A 163 10.16 4.81 -6.55
C VAL A 163 11.11 3.73 -6.05
N GLN A 164 12.05 3.32 -6.90
CA GLN A 164 13.02 2.28 -6.58
C GLN A 164 14.47 2.78 -6.68
#